data_ad748549147d66c6c633c7723dcc575c
#
_entry.id   ad748549147d66c6c633c7723dcc575c
#
_cell.length_a   1.000
_cell.length_b   1.000
_cell.length_c   1.000
_cell.angle_alpha   90.00
_cell.angle_beta   90.00
_cell.angle_gamma   90.00
#
_symmetry.space_group_name_H-M   'P 1'
#
loop_
_entity.id
_entity.type
_entity.pdbx_description
1 polymer ?
#
loop_
_entity_poly.entity_id
_entity_poly.type
_entity_poly.pdbx_seq_one_letter_code
_entity_poly.pdbx_strand_id
1 'polypeptide(L)'
;MTSFDSPEAIKHFQSICDACQELTSRYYSPSELKIYADGYLHSLRNCKRLGSRDQEKLEALIDRWIMDPSSFVGPDGDINN
;
A
#
# COMPACT_ATOMS: atom_id res chain seq x y z
N MET A 1 5.28 1.98 15.48
CA MET A 1 4.02 1.42 15.06
C MET A 1 3.30 2.33 14.09
N THR A 2 2.68 1.77 13.08
CA THR A 2 1.99 2.54 12.07
C THR A 2 0.51 2.22 12.14
N SER A 3 -0.33 3.25 12.20
CA SER A 3 -1.76 3.02 12.19
C SER A 3 -2.43 4.10 11.36
N PHE A 4 -3.56 3.74 10.79
CA PHE A 4 -4.37 4.66 10.01
C PHE A 4 -5.49 5.23 10.86
N ASP A 5 -5.99 6.39 10.46
CA ASP A 5 -7.11 7.01 11.17
C ASP A 5 -8.43 6.32 10.85
N SER A 6 -8.54 5.67 9.70
CA SER A 6 -9.77 5.02 9.31
C SER A 6 -9.54 3.58 8.89
N PRO A 7 -10.52 2.69 9.12
CA PRO A 7 -10.40 1.31 8.64
C PRO A 7 -10.38 1.19 7.13
N GLU A 8 -10.92 2.17 6.43
CA GLU A 8 -10.95 2.13 4.97
C GLU A 8 -9.54 2.17 4.40
N ALA A 9 -8.65 2.95 5.03
CA ALA A 9 -7.27 3.01 4.59
C ALA A 9 -6.59 1.66 4.71
N ILE A 10 -6.90 0.93 5.78
CA ILE A 10 -6.34 -0.41 5.96
C ILE A 10 -6.83 -1.34 4.86
N LYS A 11 -8.09 -1.26 4.50
CA LYS A 11 -8.63 -2.09 3.42
C LYS A 11 -7.93 -1.80 2.10
N HIS A 12 -7.70 -0.53 1.81
CA HIS A 12 -7.01 -0.18 0.56
C HIS A 12 -5.57 -0.66 0.58
N PHE A 13 -4.91 -0.57 1.72
CA PHE A 13 -3.56 -1.08 1.84
C PHE A 13 -3.53 -2.58 1.54
N GLN A 14 -4.46 -3.34 2.14
CA GLN A 14 -4.54 -4.77 1.92
C GLN A 14 -4.83 -5.10 0.47
N SER A 15 -5.74 -4.35 -0.15
CA SER A 15 -6.09 -4.58 -1.55
C SER A 15 -4.89 -4.37 -2.46
N ILE A 16 -4.12 -3.32 -2.21
CA ILE A 16 -2.95 -3.05 -3.03
C ILE A 16 -1.90 -4.13 -2.84
N CYS A 17 -1.67 -4.55 -1.60
CA CYS A 17 -0.70 -5.59 -1.32
C CYS A 17 -1.10 -6.91 -1.96
N ASP A 18 -2.37 -7.28 -1.87
CA ASP A 18 -2.85 -8.51 -2.48
C ASP A 18 -2.66 -8.49 -3.99
N ALA A 19 -3.00 -7.36 -4.61
CA ALA A 19 -2.84 -7.24 -6.05
C ALA A 19 -1.37 -7.29 -6.45
N CYS A 20 -0.51 -6.64 -5.69
CA CYS A 20 0.91 -6.66 -5.99
C CYS A 20 1.50 -8.06 -5.83
N GLN A 21 1.04 -8.82 -4.83
CA GLN A 21 1.49 -10.18 -4.66
C GLN A 21 1.09 -11.04 -5.86
N GLU A 22 -0.11 -10.84 -6.35
CA GLU A 22 -0.56 -11.58 -7.52
C GLU A 22 0.26 -11.21 -8.75
N LEU A 23 0.52 -9.91 -8.94
CA LEU A 23 1.33 -9.48 -10.07
C LEU A 23 2.76 -10.00 -9.97
N THR A 24 3.30 -10.08 -8.76
CA THR A 24 4.62 -10.66 -8.55
C THR A 24 4.64 -12.11 -8.98
N SER A 25 3.57 -12.85 -8.70
CA SER A 25 3.50 -14.25 -9.12
C SER A 25 3.46 -14.39 -10.63
N ARG A 26 3.17 -13.30 -11.35
CA ARG A 26 3.17 -13.27 -12.80
C ARG A 26 4.43 -12.62 -13.34
N TYR A 27 5.47 -12.52 -12.49
CA TYR A 27 6.80 -12.03 -12.88
C TYR A 27 6.84 -10.53 -13.20
N TYR A 28 5.94 -9.74 -12.63
CA TYR A 28 6.03 -8.29 -12.75
C TYR A 28 7.16 -7.78 -11.88
N SER A 29 7.88 -6.79 -12.40
CA SER A 29 9.01 -6.21 -11.67
C SER A 29 8.53 -5.20 -10.63
N PRO A 30 9.37 -4.85 -9.65
CA PRO A 30 9.00 -3.80 -8.70
C PRO A 30 8.63 -2.47 -9.36
N SER A 31 9.30 -2.12 -10.46
CA SER A 31 8.96 -0.90 -11.18
C SER A 31 7.54 -0.95 -11.72
N GLU A 32 7.14 -2.11 -12.21
CA GLU A 32 5.78 -2.27 -12.72
C GLU A 32 4.75 -2.25 -11.60
N LEU A 33 5.09 -2.83 -10.46
CA LEU A 33 4.22 -2.78 -9.31
C LEU A 33 4.01 -1.35 -8.84
N LYS A 34 5.07 -0.55 -8.90
CA LYS A 34 4.97 0.83 -8.49
C LYS A 34 4.03 1.63 -9.40
N ILE A 35 4.07 1.35 -10.70
CA ILE A 35 3.17 2.01 -11.63
C ILE A 35 1.72 1.68 -11.29
N TYR A 36 1.43 0.41 -11.02
CA TYR A 36 0.10 0.00 -10.65
C TYR A 36 -0.35 0.69 -9.36
N ALA A 37 0.51 0.66 -8.35
CA ALA A 37 0.18 1.24 -7.05
C ALA A 37 0.00 2.74 -7.15
N ASP A 38 0.85 3.42 -7.90
CA ASP A 38 0.72 4.86 -8.08
C ASP A 38 -0.62 5.23 -8.70
N GLY A 39 -1.07 4.46 -9.70
CA GLY A 39 -2.36 4.70 -10.31
C GLY A 39 -3.51 4.51 -9.34
N TYR A 40 -3.44 3.46 -8.53
CA TYR A 40 -4.45 3.20 -7.53
C TYR A 40 -4.51 4.34 -6.50
N LEU A 41 -3.35 4.75 -6.01
CA LEU A 41 -3.25 5.79 -5.00
C LEU A 41 -3.71 7.14 -5.55
N HIS A 42 -3.37 7.42 -6.81
CA HIS A 42 -3.79 8.65 -7.46
C HIS A 42 -5.33 8.69 -7.57
N SER A 43 -5.93 7.56 -7.89
CA SER A 43 -7.38 7.46 -7.97
C SER A 43 -8.04 7.75 -6.62
N LEU A 44 -7.48 7.21 -5.54
CA LEU A 44 -8.00 7.47 -4.21
C LEU A 44 -7.90 8.96 -3.86
N ARG A 45 -6.80 9.59 -4.23
CA ARG A 45 -6.59 11.00 -3.96
C ARG A 45 -7.61 11.86 -4.73
N ASN A 46 -7.83 11.53 -6.00
CA ASN A 46 -8.77 12.27 -6.81
C ASN A 46 -10.20 12.15 -6.31
N CYS A 47 -10.55 10.98 -5.80
CA CYS A 47 -11.90 10.74 -5.29
C CYS A 47 -12.06 11.19 -3.84
N LYS A 48 -10.96 11.61 -3.21
CA LYS A 48 -10.97 12.07 -1.82
C LYS A 48 -11.59 11.04 -0.89
N ARG A 49 -11.24 9.77 -1.13
CA ARG A 49 -11.79 8.67 -0.33
C ARG A 49 -11.19 8.64 1.07
N LEU A 50 -9.97 9.14 1.22
CA LEU A 50 -9.28 9.13 2.49
C LEU A 50 -8.91 10.54 2.89
N GLY A 51 -8.77 10.75 4.20
CA GLY A 51 -8.21 12.00 4.69
C GLY A 51 -6.75 12.14 4.27
N SER A 52 -6.24 13.37 4.25
CA SER A 52 -4.90 13.61 3.74
C SER A 52 -3.84 12.86 4.54
N ARG A 53 -4.03 12.71 5.85
CA ARG A 53 -3.06 11.97 6.67
C ARG A 53 -3.01 10.51 6.27
N ASP A 54 -4.17 9.88 6.13
CA ASP A 54 -4.23 8.49 5.74
C ASP A 54 -3.69 8.30 4.32
N GLN A 55 -4.01 9.24 3.43
CA GLN A 55 -3.53 9.15 2.05
C GLN A 55 -2.00 9.18 2.01
N GLU A 56 -1.39 10.13 2.72
CA GLU A 56 0.07 10.24 2.74
C GLU A 56 0.71 9.01 3.37
N LYS A 57 0.12 8.54 4.45
CA LYS A 57 0.65 7.37 5.13
C LYS A 57 0.56 6.12 4.25
N LEU A 58 -0.56 5.98 3.56
CA LEU A 58 -0.76 4.85 2.66
C LEU A 58 0.26 4.87 1.53
N GLU A 59 0.45 6.04 0.93
CA GLU A 59 1.42 6.18 -0.16
C GLU A 59 2.83 5.81 0.31
N ALA A 60 3.21 6.28 1.48
CA ALA A 60 4.54 6.00 2.01
C ALA A 60 4.72 4.51 2.32
N LEU A 61 3.71 3.88 2.89
CA LEU A 61 3.78 2.47 3.23
C LEU A 61 3.85 1.59 2.00
N ILE A 62 3.06 1.91 0.99
CA ILE A 62 3.05 1.11 -0.23
C ILE A 62 4.39 1.24 -0.95
N ASP A 63 4.91 2.45 -1.04
CA ASP A 63 6.18 2.66 -1.69
C ASP A 63 7.28 1.86 -1.01
N ARG A 64 7.31 1.91 0.33
CA ARG A 64 8.28 1.18 1.11
C ARG A 64 8.13 -0.33 0.95
N TRP A 65 6.89 -0.80 0.94
CA TRP A 65 6.63 -2.23 0.80
C TRP A 65 7.09 -2.75 -0.55
N ILE A 66 6.87 -1.99 -1.62
CA ILE A 66 7.30 -2.41 -2.95
C ILE A 66 8.82 -2.46 -3.04
N MET A 67 9.50 -1.49 -2.43
CA MET A 67 10.95 -1.43 -2.50
C MET A 67 11.61 -2.49 -1.64
N ASP A 68 11.00 -2.83 -0.49
CA ASP A 68 11.63 -3.78 0.43
C ASP A 68 10.57 -4.53 1.21
N PRO A 69 9.91 -5.49 0.59
CA PRO A 69 8.84 -6.22 1.27
C PRO A 69 9.31 -7.02 2.48
N SER A 70 10.56 -7.44 2.48
CA SER A 70 11.03 -8.34 3.53
C SER A 70 11.21 -7.65 4.88
N SER A 71 11.37 -6.32 4.87
CA SER A 71 11.52 -5.59 6.13
C SER A 71 10.24 -4.85 6.52
N PHE A 72 9.15 -5.09 5.81
CA PHE A 72 7.93 -4.35 6.02
C PHE A 72 7.17 -4.83 7.24
N VAL A 73 6.62 -3.88 7.99
CA VAL A 73 5.72 -4.14 9.09
C VAL A 73 4.35 -3.63 8.67
N GLY A 74 3.31 -4.39 8.93
CA GLY A 74 1.97 -4.06 8.48
C GLY A 74 1.45 -2.76 9.07
N PRO A 75 0.30 -2.29 8.57
CA PRO A 75 -0.23 -0.97 8.98
C PRO A 75 -0.67 -0.92 10.43
N ASP A 76 -0.93 -2.04 11.04
CA ASP A 76 -1.30 -2.10 12.45
C ASP A 76 -0.08 -2.26 13.34
N GLY A 77 1.10 -2.26 12.76
CA GLY A 77 2.32 -2.44 13.52
C GLY A 77 2.60 -3.86 13.91
N ASP A 78 1.82 -4.79 13.43
CA ASP A 78 1.95 -6.17 13.79
C ASP A 78 3.12 -6.80 13.07
N ILE A 79 3.97 -7.46 13.79
CA ILE A 79 5.11 -8.11 13.22
C ILE A 79 4.86 -9.56 13.18
N ASN A 80 4.84 -10.07 12.01
CA ASN A 80 4.62 -11.45 11.86
C ASN A 80 5.83 -12.20 11.98
N ASN A 81 5.80 -13.14 12.72
CA ASN A 81 6.97 -13.88 12.92
C ASN A 81 7.06 -15.13 12.29
#